data_e005f8df8aa8a0d716be625963b2d01c
#
_entry.id   e005f8df8aa8a0d716be625963b2d01c
#
_cell.length_a   1.000
_cell.length_b   1.000
_cell.length_c   1.000
_cell.angle_alpha   90.00
_cell.angle_beta   90.00
_cell.angle_gamma   90.00
#
_symmetry.space_group_name_H-M   'P 1'
#
loop_
_entity.id
_entity.type
_entity.pdbx_description
1 polymer ?
#
loop_
_entity_poly.entity_id
_entity_poly.type
_entity_poly.pdbx_seq_one_letter_code
_entity_poly.pdbx_strand_id
1 'polypeptide(L)'
;YRIELVRRDTSQSPAVCGVADTYNNAQQPLKIWLNRQQLFNAVAPQIHSVSLPNAKPMSTNVNLDFSAGGTATFVLQSSDVGLFSLEVEDDTRIFSNNSDISGSSNVLTVRPFAIDVDFIMNGIADRQAQGLSATSFAQDLTGLADPNASVFATAGAPFVARVSAIQWQAADDLNNDGQADSQANLSDNGVTVNFGQELSSESIFISHSLAAPVSGSVGSLGGNLFSSFSNGARSQAMTWSEVGIMHLSARLLDNDYLASGVSVRGEARNVGRFIPHSFIVRDHALISDPVITEACELGVFTYLEQNFTLNYELLASNLAGDVTENYTGDFIKLDNSLGSLSIGAADIVIPQNLSALLPNTSDINNSTSYLWGPAMGISLGVVEIETVLTIDRLATADGPFTASIGALPVDADGVSIERLDLDIDNDTVNDFALLDVSQQRYGRVFLENAFGPETRPLTINFNAQYFNQAIGAAGRFILNRDDSCSSYLASDFSFVIGSYTQRLNSGETSINAITSSPYTLGAGGVILTAPGNNNEGSVDVHFRVENFLRFDWDSDVTTADTAPVNTANFGSYRGNDRIIYRREVSQ
;
A
#
# COMPACT_ATOMS: atom_id res chain seq x y z
N TYR A 1 -28.59 -30.73 -38.54
CA TYR A 1 -29.91 -31.31 -38.21
C TYR A 1 -30.31 -32.31 -39.29
N ARG A 2 -31.17 -33.28 -38.89
CA ARG A 2 -31.74 -34.29 -39.77
C ARG A 2 -33.25 -34.26 -39.65
N ILE A 3 -33.95 -34.27 -40.79
CA ILE A 3 -35.40 -34.43 -40.88
C ILE A 3 -35.69 -35.77 -41.53
N GLU A 4 -36.64 -36.50 -40.99
CA GLU A 4 -37.11 -37.79 -41.54
C GLU A 4 -38.60 -37.72 -41.78
N LEU A 5 -39.01 -38.10 -42.98
CA LEU A 5 -40.40 -38.43 -43.25
C LEU A 5 -40.67 -39.87 -42.85
N VAL A 6 -41.59 -40.06 -41.92
CA VAL A 6 -41.98 -41.40 -41.44
C VAL A 6 -43.34 -41.76 -41.95
N ARG A 7 -43.49 -43.01 -42.35
CA ARG A 7 -44.79 -43.62 -42.74
C ARG A 7 -45.15 -44.70 -41.68
N ARG A 8 -46.44 -44.85 -41.47
CA ARG A 8 -46.96 -45.97 -40.67
C ARG A 8 -47.11 -47.19 -41.60
N ASP A 9 -46.39 -48.25 -41.35
CA ASP A 9 -46.52 -49.55 -41.98
C ASP A 9 -47.59 -50.38 -41.26
N THR A 10 -48.72 -50.55 -41.88
CA THR A 10 -49.88 -51.33 -41.41
C THR A 10 -49.85 -52.80 -41.82
N SER A 11 -48.84 -53.21 -42.58
CA SER A 11 -48.62 -54.60 -42.94
C SER A 11 -48.12 -55.45 -41.78
N GLN A 12 -47.64 -54.81 -40.71
CA GLN A 12 -47.20 -55.45 -39.48
C GLN A 12 -48.20 -55.24 -38.35
N SER A 13 -48.28 -56.18 -37.41
CA SER A 13 -49.14 -56.09 -36.21
C SER A 13 -48.26 -56.28 -34.95
N PRO A 14 -48.09 -55.27 -34.07
CA PRO A 14 -48.63 -53.91 -34.22
C PRO A 14 -47.99 -53.16 -35.39
N ALA A 15 -48.70 -52.17 -35.91
CA ALA A 15 -48.18 -51.30 -36.97
C ALA A 15 -46.93 -50.53 -36.47
N VAL A 16 -45.85 -50.51 -37.27
CA VAL A 16 -44.59 -49.79 -36.98
C VAL A 16 -44.46 -48.55 -37.88
N CYS A 17 -43.68 -47.54 -37.37
CA CYS A 17 -43.32 -46.40 -38.19
C CYS A 17 -41.92 -46.65 -38.79
N GLY A 18 -41.76 -46.36 -40.10
CA GLY A 18 -40.49 -46.46 -40.79
C GLY A 18 -40.31 -45.29 -41.73
N VAL A 19 -39.08 -45.10 -42.18
CA VAL A 19 -38.75 -44.01 -43.15
C VAL A 19 -39.50 -44.27 -44.46
N ALA A 20 -40.04 -43.21 -45.09
CA ALA A 20 -40.78 -43.25 -46.33
C ALA A 20 -39.80 -43.13 -47.52
N ASP A 21 -39.17 -44.25 -47.92
CA ASP A 21 -38.13 -44.28 -48.97
C ASP A 21 -38.59 -43.73 -50.31
N THR A 22 -39.91 -43.78 -50.58
CA THR A 22 -40.50 -43.22 -51.80
C THR A 22 -40.61 -41.71 -51.85
N TYR A 23 -40.39 -41.07 -50.67
CA TYR A 23 -40.29 -39.62 -50.61
C TYR A 23 -38.89 -39.21 -51.06
N ASN A 24 -38.69 -39.00 -52.31
CA ASN A 24 -37.40 -38.81 -52.96
C ASN A 24 -37.48 -37.63 -53.96
N ASN A 25 -36.89 -36.49 -53.52
CA ASN A 25 -36.77 -35.28 -54.34
C ASN A 25 -35.55 -34.46 -53.86
N ALA A 26 -34.64 -34.15 -54.78
CA ALA A 26 -33.44 -33.37 -54.49
C ALA A 26 -33.71 -31.89 -54.13
N GLN A 27 -34.86 -31.37 -54.43
CA GLN A 27 -35.25 -29.98 -54.19
C GLN A 27 -36.73 -29.94 -53.70
N GLN A 28 -37.00 -30.65 -52.61
CA GLN A 28 -38.34 -30.67 -52.03
C GLN A 28 -38.67 -29.31 -51.41
N PRO A 29 -39.65 -28.57 -51.90
CA PRO A 29 -40.06 -27.30 -51.36
C PRO A 29 -40.89 -27.52 -50.08
N LEU A 30 -40.48 -26.85 -48.99
CA LEU A 30 -41.12 -26.94 -47.68
C LEU A 30 -41.50 -25.57 -47.17
N LYS A 31 -42.44 -25.50 -46.23
CA LYS A 31 -42.70 -24.38 -45.35
C LYS A 31 -42.06 -24.72 -44.03
N ILE A 32 -41.09 -23.90 -43.61
CA ILE A 32 -40.41 -24.05 -42.30
C ILE A 32 -40.52 -22.74 -41.55
N TRP A 33 -40.95 -22.79 -40.29
CA TRP A 33 -41.09 -21.65 -39.43
C TRP A 33 -40.72 -21.97 -37.98
N LEU A 34 -40.59 -20.93 -37.12
CA LEU A 34 -40.26 -21.02 -35.73
C LEU A 34 -41.54 -20.98 -34.88
N ASN A 35 -41.66 -21.88 -33.93
CA ASN A 35 -42.59 -21.76 -32.81
C ASN A 35 -41.78 -21.38 -31.58
N ARG A 36 -41.63 -20.06 -31.31
CA ARG A 36 -40.83 -19.55 -30.20
C ARG A 36 -41.54 -19.73 -28.89
N GLN A 37 -40.80 -20.25 -27.89
CA GLN A 37 -41.25 -20.37 -26.50
C GLN A 37 -40.98 -19.09 -25.72
N GLN A 38 -39.86 -18.41 -26.02
CA GLN A 38 -39.48 -17.10 -25.50
C GLN A 38 -38.48 -16.42 -26.45
N LEU A 39 -38.02 -15.20 -26.10
CA LEU A 39 -37.12 -14.41 -26.94
C LEU A 39 -37.74 -14.13 -28.34
N PHE A 40 -38.99 -13.67 -28.35
CA PHE A 40 -39.79 -13.48 -29.56
C PHE A 40 -39.18 -12.49 -30.55
N ASN A 41 -38.34 -11.54 -30.06
CA ASN A 41 -37.66 -10.53 -30.87
C ASN A 41 -36.23 -10.93 -31.28
N ALA A 42 -35.74 -12.10 -30.86
CA ALA A 42 -34.40 -12.53 -31.22
C ALA A 42 -34.22 -12.68 -32.72
N VAL A 43 -32.99 -12.46 -33.20
CA VAL A 43 -32.64 -12.61 -34.61
C VAL A 43 -33.05 -14.00 -35.09
N ALA A 44 -33.66 -14.04 -36.26
CA ALA A 44 -34.19 -15.30 -36.82
C ALA A 44 -33.06 -16.22 -37.27
N PRO A 45 -33.04 -17.49 -36.83
CA PRO A 45 -32.16 -18.50 -37.39
C PRO A 45 -32.37 -18.68 -38.91
N GLN A 46 -31.36 -19.18 -39.59
CA GLN A 46 -31.35 -19.38 -41.03
C GLN A 46 -31.08 -20.83 -41.41
N ILE A 47 -31.73 -21.28 -42.46
CA ILE A 47 -31.41 -22.50 -43.22
C ILE A 47 -31.05 -22.10 -44.65
N HIS A 48 -29.85 -22.49 -45.13
CA HIS A 48 -29.36 -22.12 -46.47
C HIS A 48 -29.50 -20.61 -46.76
N SER A 49 -29.16 -19.75 -45.77
CA SER A 49 -29.28 -18.27 -45.82
C SER A 49 -30.73 -17.75 -45.88
N VAL A 50 -31.73 -18.58 -45.71
CA VAL A 50 -33.14 -18.18 -45.60
C VAL A 50 -33.50 -17.99 -44.12
N SER A 51 -33.87 -16.77 -43.73
CA SER A 51 -34.35 -16.47 -42.40
C SER A 51 -35.73 -17.08 -42.16
N LEU A 52 -35.86 -17.80 -41.03
CA LEU A 52 -37.09 -18.49 -40.72
C LEU A 52 -38.10 -17.55 -40.03
N PRO A 53 -39.36 -17.44 -40.54
CA PRO A 53 -40.38 -16.59 -39.94
C PRO A 53 -40.88 -17.17 -38.60
N ASN A 54 -41.45 -16.33 -37.72
CA ASN A 54 -42.06 -16.73 -36.46
C ASN A 54 -43.51 -17.27 -36.62
N ALA A 55 -44.00 -17.37 -37.83
CA ALA A 55 -45.32 -17.90 -38.13
C ALA A 55 -45.28 -18.63 -39.47
N LYS A 56 -46.23 -19.54 -39.70
CA LYS A 56 -46.36 -20.31 -40.95
C LYS A 56 -46.36 -19.39 -42.15
N PRO A 57 -45.41 -19.53 -43.11
CA PRO A 57 -45.38 -18.74 -44.34
C PRO A 57 -46.49 -19.11 -45.29
N MET A 58 -46.92 -18.13 -46.09
CA MET A 58 -47.94 -18.36 -47.10
C MET A 58 -47.47 -19.29 -48.22
N SER A 59 -46.20 -19.22 -48.57
CA SER A 59 -45.57 -20.01 -49.65
C SER A 59 -44.38 -20.80 -49.10
N THR A 60 -43.91 -21.80 -49.80
CA THR A 60 -42.66 -22.51 -49.50
C THR A 60 -41.50 -21.56 -49.44
N ASN A 61 -40.65 -21.76 -48.48
CA ASN A 61 -39.51 -20.87 -48.20
C ASN A 61 -38.14 -21.58 -48.18
N VAL A 62 -38.12 -22.89 -47.97
CA VAL A 62 -36.88 -23.68 -47.87
C VAL A 62 -37.00 -24.91 -48.80
N ASN A 63 -35.97 -25.19 -49.59
CA ASN A 63 -35.83 -26.44 -50.29
C ASN A 63 -34.83 -27.35 -49.65
N LEU A 64 -35.19 -28.62 -49.40
CA LEU A 64 -34.30 -29.62 -48.82
C LEU A 64 -34.11 -30.80 -49.77
N ASP A 65 -32.94 -31.44 -49.66
CA ASP A 65 -32.57 -32.60 -50.49
C ASP A 65 -32.94 -33.91 -49.74
N PHE A 66 -33.99 -34.59 -50.32
CA PHE A 66 -34.44 -35.92 -49.88
C PHE A 66 -34.02 -37.02 -50.89
N SER A 67 -33.03 -36.78 -51.75
CA SER A 67 -32.55 -37.75 -52.72
C SER A 67 -32.07 -39.08 -52.11
N ALA A 68 -31.74 -39.10 -50.86
CA ALA A 68 -31.40 -40.31 -50.05
C ALA A 68 -32.65 -41.15 -49.66
N GLY A 69 -33.87 -40.72 -50.05
CA GLY A 69 -35.12 -41.36 -49.71
C GLY A 69 -35.58 -41.10 -48.26
N GLY A 70 -36.62 -40.26 -48.12
CA GLY A 70 -37.29 -39.97 -46.86
C GLY A 70 -36.47 -39.23 -45.81
N THR A 71 -35.20 -38.92 -46.08
CA THR A 71 -34.34 -38.20 -45.14
C THR A 71 -33.64 -37.02 -45.81
N ALA A 72 -33.53 -35.90 -45.06
CA ALA A 72 -32.73 -34.76 -45.47
C ALA A 72 -31.91 -34.25 -44.29
N THR A 73 -30.72 -33.73 -44.56
CA THR A 73 -29.86 -33.04 -43.58
C THR A 73 -29.71 -31.56 -43.93
N PHE A 74 -29.63 -30.72 -42.93
CA PHE A 74 -29.43 -29.28 -43.11
C PHE A 74 -28.67 -28.68 -41.94
N VAL A 75 -28.07 -27.51 -42.17
CA VAL A 75 -27.43 -26.69 -41.14
C VAL A 75 -28.40 -25.58 -40.75
N LEU A 76 -28.67 -25.46 -39.46
CA LEU A 76 -29.37 -24.34 -38.85
C LEU A 76 -28.32 -23.38 -38.25
N GLN A 77 -28.27 -22.16 -38.73
CA GLN A 77 -27.38 -21.11 -38.24
C GLN A 77 -28.17 -20.11 -37.39
N SER A 78 -27.68 -19.77 -36.21
CA SER A 78 -28.25 -18.72 -35.38
C SER A 78 -27.13 -17.83 -34.87
N SER A 79 -27.28 -16.52 -35.01
CA SER A 79 -26.38 -15.49 -34.49
C SER A 79 -26.87 -14.90 -33.17
N ASP A 80 -27.96 -15.46 -32.62
CA ASP A 80 -28.57 -14.95 -31.40
C ASP A 80 -29.14 -16.08 -30.55
N VAL A 81 -29.43 -15.77 -29.31
CA VAL A 81 -30.01 -16.71 -28.35
C VAL A 81 -31.47 -17.03 -28.68
N GLY A 82 -31.97 -18.20 -28.28
CA GLY A 82 -33.35 -18.57 -28.58
C GLY A 82 -33.81 -19.85 -27.91
N LEU A 83 -35.12 -19.93 -27.72
CA LEU A 83 -35.82 -21.14 -27.29
C LEU A 83 -37.04 -21.34 -28.21
N PHE A 84 -36.99 -22.33 -29.09
CA PHE A 84 -38.01 -22.55 -30.11
C PHE A 84 -38.04 -23.99 -30.59
N SER A 85 -39.17 -24.42 -31.21
CA SER A 85 -39.22 -25.60 -32.06
C SER A 85 -39.30 -25.18 -33.54
N LEU A 86 -38.81 -26.05 -34.39
CA LEU A 86 -39.00 -25.92 -35.84
C LEU A 86 -40.30 -26.62 -36.22
N GLU A 87 -41.16 -25.90 -36.94
CA GLU A 87 -42.37 -26.43 -37.54
C GLU A 87 -42.13 -26.59 -39.03
N VAL A 88 -42.54 -27.70 -39.59
CA VAL A 88 -42.35 -28.06 -41.02
C VAL A 88 -43.64 -28.51 -41.63
N GLU A 89 -43.90 -28.09 -42.86
CA GLU A 89 -45.03 -28.55 -43.66
C GLU A 89 -44.66 -28.70 -45.13
N ASP A 90 -45.03 -29.84 -45.69
CA ASP A 90 -45.12 -30.07 -47.14
C ASP A 90 -46.59 -30.01 -47.57
N ASP A 91 -46.96 -28.95 -48.27
CA ASP A 91 -48.28 -28.73 -48.80
C ASP A 91 -48.34 -28.97 -50.33
N THR A 92 -47.29 -29.54 -50.89
CA THR A 92 -47.28 -29.90 -52.36
C THR A 92 -48.21 -31.03 -52.64
N ARG A 93 -48.53 -31.89 -51.65
CA ARG A 93 -49.46 -33.05 -51.79
C ARG A 93 -49.03 -34.10 -52.80
N ILE A 94 -47.81 -34.06 -53.32
CA ILE A 94 -47.26 -34.94 -54.35
C ILE A 94 -47.13 -36.37 -53.82
N PHE A 95 -46.75 -36.52 -52.58
CA PHE A 95 -46.45 -37.82 -51.94
C PHE A 95 -47.53 -38.31 -50.93
N SER A 96 -48.66 -37.61 -50.78
CA SER A 96 -49.59 -37.81 -49.67
C SER A 96 -51.09 -37.78 -50.15
N ASN A 97 -51.58 -38.59 -50.98
CA ASN A 97 -53.01 -38.72 -51.25
C ASN A 97 -53.86 -37.45 -50.98
N ASN A 98 -53.40 -36.29 -51.39
CA ASN A 98 -54.07 -34.99 -51.29
C ASN A 98 -54.10 -34.38 -49.83
N SER A 99 -53.26 -34.82 -48.90
CA SER A 99 -53.14 -34.26 -47.58
C SER A 99 -51.78 -33.54 -47.37
N ASP A 100 -51.75 -32.50 -46.58
CA ASP A 100 -50.52 -31.87 -46.15
C ASP A 100 -49.77 -32.77 -45.17
N ILE A 101 -48.43 -32.76 -45.26
CA ILE A 101 -47.55 -33.48 -44.29
C ILE A 101 -46.90 -32.48 -43.37
N SER A 102 -47.09 -32.63 -42.10
CA SER A 102 -46.49 -31.68 -41.10
C SER A 102 -45.75 -32.41 -40.00
N GLY A 103 -44.83 -31.72 -39.37
CA GLY A 103 -44.08 -32.20 -38.25
C GLY A 103 -43.43 -31.05 -37.45
N SER A 104 -43.00 -31.35 -36.24
CA SER A 104 -42.28 -30.40 -35.38
C SER A 104 -41.06 -31.05 -34.76
N SER A 105 -40.03 -30.26 -34.51
CA SER A 105 -38.89 -30.70 -33.73
C SER A 105 -39.18 -30.69 -32.23
N ASN A 106 -38.29 -31.30 -31.43
CA ASN A 106 -38.19 -30.97 -30.03
C ASN A 106 -37.85 -29.50 -29.88
N VAL A 107 -38.01 -28.96 -28.65
CA VAL A 107 -37.57 -27.60 -28.33
C VAL A 107 -36.05 -27.53 -28.43
N LEU A 108 -35.55 -26.55 -29.14
CA LEU A 108 -34.14 -26.26 -29.34
C LEU A 108 -33.77 -25.04 -28.50
N THR A 109 -32.69 -25.15 -27.74
CA THR A 109 -32.09 -24.04 -26.98
C THR A 109 -30.84 -23.58 -27.69
N VAL A 110 -30.81 -22.30 -28.09
CA VAL A 110 -29.61 -21.63 -28.60
C VAL A 110 -29.08 -20.75 -27.53
N ARG A 111 -27.92 -21.10 -27.01
CA ARG A 111 -27.20 -20.38 -25.94
C ARG A 111 -26.11 -19.48 -26.51
N PRO A 112 -25.61 -18.49 -25.75
CA PRO A 112 -24.36 -17.84 -26.11
C PRO A 112 -23.22 -18.87 -26.23
N PHE A 113 -22.24 -18.58 -27.07
CA PHE A 113 -21.06 -19.45 -27.20
C PHE A 113 -20.19 -19.35 -25.95
N ALA A 114 -19.85 -18.12 -25.56
CA ALA A 114 -19.05 -17.83 -24.37
C ALA A 114 -19.43 -16.46 -23.79
N ILE A 115 -18.74 -16.09 -22.70
CA ILE A 115 -18.84 -14.78 -22.08
C ILE A 115 -17.49 -14.08 -22.29
N ASP A 116 -17.49 -12.91 -22.92
CA ASP A 116 -16.32 -12.05 -23.02
C ASP A 116 -16.35 -11.01 -21.89
N VAL A 117 -15.19 -10.74 -21.29
CA VAL A 117 -15.03 -9.80 -20.19
C VAL A 117 -13.92 -8.80 -20.51
N ASP A 118 -14.31 -7.56 -20.71
CA ASP A 118 -13.40 -6.44 -20.94
C ASP A 118 -13.31 -5.54 -19.72
N PHE A 119 -12.17 -4.87 -19.53
CA PHE A 119 -11.94 -3.97 -18.41
C PHE A 119 -11.64 -2.57 -18.89
N ILE A 120 -12.22 -1.58 -18.20
CA ILE A 120 -11.95 -0.16 -18.40
C ILE A 120 -11.14 0.31 -17.19
N MET A 121 -9.92 0.80 -17.45
CA MET A 121 -9.09 1.41 -16.41
C MET A 121 -9.78 2.65 -15.85
N ASN A 122 -9.68 2.85 -14.54
CA ASN A 122 -10.23 3.95 -13.77
C ASN A 122 -11.77 3.99 -13.80
N GLY A 123 -12.40 4.55 -12.83
CA GLY A 123 -13.84 4.74 -12.80
C GLY A 123 -14.34 5.54 -14.00
N ILE A 124 -15.59 5.34 -14.43
CA ILE A 124 -16.21 6.10 -15.53
C ILE A 124 -16.08 7.61 -15.31
N ALA A 125 -16.21 8.08 -14.05
CA ALA A 125 -16.10 9.49 -13.69
C ALA A 125 -14.70 10.05 -13.96
N ASP A 126 -13.66 9.29 -13.62
CA ASP A 126 -12.26 9.72 -13.80
C ASP A 126 -11.90 9.80 -15.28
N ARG A 127 -12.38 8.86 -16.08
CA ARG A 127 -12.17 8.90 -17.53
C ARG A 127 -12.90 10.04 -18.21
N GLN A 128 -14.12 10.34 -17.79
CA GLN A 128 -14.86 11.49 -18.29
C GLN A 128 -14.18 12.82 -17.91
N ALA A 129 -13.66 12.93 -16.67
CA ALA A 129 -12.90 14.09 -16.23
C ALA A 129 -11.60 14.29 -17.03
N GLN A 130 -10.99 13.21 -17.51
CA GLN A 130 -9.79 13.24 -18.36
C GLN A 130 -10.11 13.38 -19.87
N GLY A 131 -11.37 13.47 -20.25
CA GLY A 131 -11.79 13.56 -21.65
C GLY A 131 -11.57 12.26 -22.45
N LEU A 132 -11.41 11.13 -21.78
CA LEU A 132 -11.15 9.83 -22.39
C LEU A 132 -12.46 9.09 -22.69
N SER A 133 -12.46 8.34 -23.80
CA SER A 133 -13.60 7.50 -24.15
C SER A 133 -13.84 6.40 -23.11
N ALA A 134 -15.11 6.14 -22.79
CA ALA A 134 -15.51 5.00 -21.94
C ALA A 134 -15.20 3.62 -22.56
N THR A 135 -14.68 3.57 -23.78
CA THR A 135 -14.33 2.33 -24.49
C THR A 135 -12.84 2.01 -24.51
N SER A 136 -11.98 2.80 -23.83
CA SER A 136 -10.57 2.42 -23.68
C SER A 136 -10.43 1.41 -22.54
N PHE A 137 -9.97 0.22 -22.88
CA PHE A 137 -9.84 -0.90 -21.96
C PHE A 137 -8.45 -0.92 -21.32
N ALA A 138 -8.35 -1.52 -20.13
CA ALA A 138 -7.08 -1.86 -19.52
C ALA A 138 -6.29 -2.80 -20.43
N GLN A 139 -4.97 -2.71 -20.36
CA GLN A 139 -4.12 -3.72 -20.97
C GLN A 139 -4.48 -5.10 -20.39
N ASP A 140 -4.79 -6.02 -21.26
CA ASP A 140 -4.94 -7.41 -20.93
C ASP A 140 -3.55 -7.96 -20.56
N LEU A 141 -3.32 -8.21 -19.27
CA LEU A 141 -2.09 -8.87 -18.81
C LEU A 141 -2.18 -10.38 -19.05
N THR A 142 -2.54 -10.76 -20.28
CA THR A 142 -2.55 -12.17 -20.65
C THR A 142 -1.15 -12.74 -20.58
N GLY A 143 -0.90 -13.60 -19.62
CA GLY A 143 0.21 -14.51 -19.59
C GLY A 143 1.04 -14.58 -18.31
N LEU A 144 1.45 -13.52 -17.68
CA LEU A 144 2.34 -13.60 -16.51
C LEU A 144 1.84 -12.72 -15.38
N ALA A 145 1.77 -13.31 -14.18
CA ALA A 145 1.58 -12.59 -12.93
C ALA A 145 2.90 -11.87 -12.57
N ASP A 146 3.17 -10.73 -13.22
CA ASP A 146 4.41 -9.98 -13.06
C ASP A 146 4.24 -8.85 -12.03
N PRO A 147 4.95 -8.89 -10.89
CA PRO A 147 4.92 -7.84 -9.87
C PRO A 147 5.49 -6.49 -10.35
N ASN A 148 6.14 -6.45 -11.52
CA ASN A 148 6.68 -5.23 -12.13
C ASN A 148 5.84 -4.75 -13.33
N ALA A 149 4.69 -5.38 -13.60
CA ALA A 149 3.77 -4.92 -14.63
C ALA A 149 3.28 -3.48 -14.36
N SER A 150 2.83 -2.80 -15.41
CA SER A 150 2.22 -1.47 -15.29
C SER A 150 1.08 -1.47 -14.28
N VAL A 151 0.94 -0.39 -13.54
CA VAL A 151 -0.16 -0.21 -12.57
C VAL A 151 -1.49 -0.18 -13.29
N PHE A 152 -2.44 -1.01 -12.83
CA PHE A 152 -3.81 -1.04 -13.31
C PHE A 152 -4.71 -0.09 -12.51
N ALA A 153 -4.75 -0.27 -11.18
CA ALA A 153 -5.54 0.54 -10.26
C ALA A 153 -4.97 0.43 -8.84
N THR A 154 -5.47 1.25 -7.92
CA THR A 154 -5.20 1.10 -6.49
C THR A 154 -6.22 0.16 -5.84
N ALA A 155 -5.81 -0.55 -4.80
CA ALA A 155 -6.67 -1.45 -4.04
C ALA A 155 -7.91 -0.73 -3.49
N GLY A 156 -9.09 -1.31 -3.68
CA GLY A 156 -10.37 -0.72 -3.28
C GLY A 156 -10.92 0.35 -4.23
N ALA A 157 -10.12 0.89 -5.15
CA ALA A 157 -10.61 1.85 -6.12
C ALA A 157 -11.56 1.21 -7.15
N PRO A 158 -12.62 1.90 -7.59
CA PRO A 158 -13.53 1.37 -8.58
C PRO A 158 -12.88 1.34 -9.97
N PHE A 159 -13.09 0.23 -10.66
CA PHE A 159 -12.81 0.07 -12.09
C PHE A 159 -14.07 -0.47 -12.79
N VAL A 160 -14.17 -0.31 -14.10
CA VAL A 160 -15.34 -0.75 -14.85
C VAL A 160 -15.01 -2.01 -15.64
N ALA A 161 -15.85 -3.04 -15.49
CA ALA A 161 -15.86 -4.20 -16.36
C ALA A 161 -17.09 -4.16 -17.27
N ARG A 162 -16.90 -4.60 -18.50
CA ARG A 162 -17.98 -4.89 -19.44
C ARG A 162 -18.02 -6.39 -19.70
N VAL A 163 -19.19 -6.96 -19.56
CA VAL A 163 -19.46 -8.37 -19.83
C VAL A 163 -20.39 -8.48 -21.02
N SER A 164 -20.03 -9.32 -21.99
CA SER A 164 -20.79 -9.55 -23.23
C SER A 164 -21.01 -11.03 -23.48
N ALA A 165 -22.24 -11.41 -23.78
CA ALA A 165 -22.56 -12.75 -24.27
C ALA A 165 -22.31 -12.81 -25.79
N ILE A 166 -21.43 -13.70 -26.23
CA ILE A 166 -20.89 -13.67 -27.58
C ILE A 166 -21.32 -14.84 -28.45
N GLN A 167 -21.25 -14.63 -29.77
CA GLN A 167 -21.56 -15.59 -30.80
C GLN A 167 -20.40 -16.57 -31.01
N TRP A 168 -20.71 -17.75 -31.54
CA TRP A 168 -19.72 -18.74 -31.93
C TRP A 168 -18.94 -18.30 -33.18
N GLN A 169 -17.64 -18.56 -33.16
CA GLN A 169 -16.74 -18.51 -34.30
C GLN A 169 -15.95 -19.81 -34.40
N ALA A 170 -15.71 -20.26 -35.66
CA ALA A 170 -14.98 -21.51 -35.87
C ALA A 170 -13.51 -21.47 -35.46
N ALA A 171 -12.93 -20.28 -35.37
CA ALA A 171 -11.55 -20.08 -34.91
C ALA A 171 -11.38 -20.34 -33.42
N ASP A 172 -12.46 -20.22 -32.64
CA ASP A 172 -12.47 -20.28 -31.17
C ASP A 172 -12.97 -21.64 -30.64
N ASP A 173 -13.35 -22.57 -31.54
CA ASP A 173 -13.88 -23.90 -31.24
C ASP A 173 -13.29 -24.91 -32.22
N LEU A 174 -11.99 -25.15 -32.14
CA LEU A 174 -11.27 -26.02 -33.08
C LEU A 174 -11.63 -27.50 -32.92
N ASN A 175 -12.06 -27.88 -31.73
CA ASN A 175 -12.47 -29.24 -31.42
C ASN A 175 -13.97 -29.50 -31.70
N ASN A 176 -14.74 -28.46 -32.03
CA ASN A 176 -16.17 -28.46 -32.33
C ASN A 176 -17.04 -29.06 -31.22
N ASP A 177 -16.70 -28.77 -29.95
CA ASP A 177 -17.51 -29.18 -28.80
C ASP A 177 -18.53 -28.11 -28.35
N GLY A 178 -18.55 -26.97 -29.02
CA GLY A 178 -19.46 -25.86 -28.77
C GLY A 178 -19.06 -25.03 -27.53
N GLN A 179 -17.82 -25.13 -27.08
CA GLN A 179 -17.22 -24.32 -25.99
C GLN A 179 -15.99 -23.61 -26.53
N ALA A 180 -15.66 -22.46 -25.92
CA ALA A 180 -14.46 -21.74 -26.27
C ALA A 180 -13.20 -22.51 -25.87
N ASP A 181 -12.25 -22.63 -26.77
CA ASP A 181 -10.93 -23.19 -26.50
C ASP A 181 -10.14 -22.27 -25.56
N SER A 182 -9.19 -22.82 -24.80
CA SER A 182 -8.42 -22.10 -23.78
C SER A 182 -7.56 -20.94 -24.28
N GLN A 183 -7.40 -20.80 -25.59
CA GLN A 183 -6.63 -19.73 -26.26
C GLN A 183 -7.49 -18.94 -27.26
N ALA A 184 -8.82 -19.05 -27.17
CA ALA A 184 -9.73 -18.37 -28.05
C ALA A 184 -9.64 -16.84 -27.89
N ASN A 185 -9.71 -16.13 -29.03
CA ASN A 185 -9.81 -14.66 -28.97
C ASN A 185 -11.29 -14.25 -29.00
N LEU A 186 -11.88 -14.14 -27.83
CA LEU A 186 -13.30 -13.83 -27.69
C LEU A 186 -13.66 -12.38 -27.99
N SER A 187 -12.68 -11.48 -28.10
CA SER A 187 -12.91 -10.03 -28.26
C SER A 187 -13.36 -9.62 -29.65
N ASP A 188 -13.17 -10.44 -30.66
CA ASP A 188 -13.60 -10.19 -32.07
C ASP A 188 -14.90 -10.90 -32.45
N ASN A 189 -15.52 -11.63 -31.51
CA ASN A 189 -16.78 -12.30 -31.70
C ASN A 189 -17.96 -11.31 -31.65
N GLY A 190 -18.99 -11.56 -32.48
CA GLY A 190 -20.23 -10.80 -32.39
C GLY A 190 -20.99 -11.04 -31.09
N VAL A 191 -21.76 -10.05 -30.64
CA VAL A 191 -22.60 -10.15 -29.45
C VAL A 191 -23.94 -10.79 -29.75
N THR A 192 -24.45 -11.68 -28.87
CA THR A 192 -25.82 -12.20 -28.90
C THR A 192 -26.76 -11.17 -28.30
N VAL A 193 -27.36 -10.33 -29.14
CA VAL A 193 -28.02 -9.07 -28.72
C VAL A 193 -29.25 -9.26 -27.82
N ASN A 194 -29.87 -10.42 -27.84
CA ASN A 194 -31.04 -10.71 -27.00
C ASN A 194 -30.74 -11.50 -25.72
N PHE A 195 -29.48 -11.74 -25.41
CA PHE A 195 -29.10 -12.27 -24.10
C PHE A 195 -29.51 -11.30 -22.97
N GLY A 196 -30.09 -11.81 -21.91
CA GLY A 196 -30.67 -11.04 -20.81
C GLY A 196 -32.09 -10.53 -21.06
N GLN A 197 -32.71 -10.93 -22.16
CA GLN A 197 -34.12 -10.63 -22.53
C GLN A 197 -35.02 -11.88 -22.38
N GLU A 198 -34.53 -12.93 -21.73
CA GLU A 198 -35.28 -14.12 -21.39
C GLU A 198 -36.44 -13.77 -20.43
N LEU A 199 -37.50 -14.60 -20.38
CA LEU A 199 -38.64 -14.40 -19.46
C LEU A 199 -38.19 -14.35 -18.00
N SER A 200 -37.21 -15.17 -17.63
CA SER A 200 -36.39 -15.04 -16.44
C SER A 200 -35.00 -14.62 -16.89
N SER A 201 -34.68 -13.35 -16.76
CA SER A 201 -33.41 -12.80 -17.25
C SER A 201 -32.21 -13.51 -16.65
N GLU A 202 -31.32 -13.94 -17.50
CA GLU A 202 -30.04 -14.54 -17.10
C GLU A 202 -29.12 -13.52 -16.41
N SER A 203 -28.25 -14.02 -15.56
CA SER A 203 -27.24 -13.23 -14.86
C SER A 203 -25.87 -13.88 -14.98
N ILE A 204 -24.83 -13.06 -15.01
CA ILE A 204 -23.44 -13.53 -15.07
C ILE A 204 -22.75 -13.20 -13.75
N PHE A 205 -22.08 -14.18 -13.19
CA PHE A 205 -21.27 -14.07 -11.99
C PHE A 205 -19.79 -14.16 -12.35
N ILE A 206 -19.00 -13.17 -11.88
CA ILE A 206 -17.55 -13.19 -11.97
C ILE A 206 -16.97 -13.72 -10.67
N SER A 207 -16.25 -14.82 -10.74
CA SER A 207 -15.44 -15.36 -9.67
C SER A 207 -13.99 -14.92 -9.81
N HIS A 208 -13.27 -14.85 -8.70
CA HIS A 208 -11.87 -14.46 -8.69
C HIS A 208 -11.04 -15.42 -7.84
N SER A 209 -9.75 -15.46 -8.13
CA SER A 209 -8.71 -16.07 -7.32
C SER A 209 -7.44 -15.22 -7.41
N LEU A 210 -6.51 -15.39 -6.49
CA LEU A 210 -5.25 -14.69 -6.53
C LEU A 210 -4.31 -15.35 -7.55
N ALA A 211 -3.78 -14.56 -8.49
CA ALA A 211 -2.74 -14.97 -9.42
C ALA A 211 -1.33 -14.66 -8.86
N ALA A 212 -1.16 -13.50 -8.21
CA ALA A 212 0.07 -13.12 -7.53
C ALA A 212 -0.22 -12.08 -6.42
N PRO A 213 0.49 -12.15 -5.28
CA PRO A 213 1.52 -13.13 -4.88
C PRO A 213 0.95 -14.53 -4.63
N VAL A 214 1.74 -15.57 -4.84
CA VAL A 214 1.25 -16.98 -4.84
C VAL A 214 0.64 -17.44 -3.51
N SER A 215 1.02 -16.84 -2.40
CA SER A 215 0.55 -17.23 -1.05
C SER A 215 -0.15 -16.09 -0.31
N GLY A 216 -0.71 -15.14 -1.05
CA GLY A 216 -1.37 -13.97 -0.47
C GLY A 216 -2.85 -14.20 -0.14
N SER A 217 -3.49 -13.12 0.32
CA SER A 217 -4.94 -13.02 0.52
C SER A 217 -5.66 -12.91 -0.82
N VAL A 218 -6.77 -13.62 -0.95
CA VAL A 218 -7.60 -13.52 -2.17
C VAL A 218 -8.31 -12.16 -2.24
N GLY A 219 -8.50 -11.50 -1.10
CA GLY A 219 -9.26 -10.27 -1.00
C GLY A 219 -10.75 -10.43 -1.32
N SER A 220 -11.45 -9.32 -1.35
CA SER A 220 -12.87 -9.27 -1.69
C SER A 220 -13.10 -8.56 -3.03
N LEU A 221 -13.95 -9.15 -3.89
CA LEU A 221 -14.35 -8.59 -5.17
C LEU A 221 -15.79 -8.07 -5.08
N GLY A 222 -15.96 -6.75 -5.16
CA GLY A 222 -17.26 -6.10 -5.22
C GLY A 222 -17.76 -5.92 -6.66
N GLY A 223 -19.10 -5.82 -6.83
CA GLY A 223 -19.70 -5.59 -8.14
C GLY A 223 -19.61 -6.76 -9.13
N ASN A 224 -19.47 -7.99 -8.64
CA ASN A 224 -19.19 -9.18 -9.43
C ASN A 224 -20.44 -9.91 -9.98
N LEU A 225 -21.64 -9.39 -9.71
CA LEU A 225 -22.90 -9.93 -10.27
C LEU A 225 -23.45 -8.98 -11.34
N PHE A 226 -23.50 -9.43 -12.56
CA PHE A 226 -24.01 -8.69 -13.73
C PHE A 226 -25.41 -9.18 -14.10
N SER A 227 -26.34 -8.27 -14.13
CA SER A 227 -27.74 -8.51 -14.51
C SER A 227 -28.26 -7.34 -15.35
N SER A 228 -29.48 -7.49 -15.92
CA SER A 228 -30.10 -6.43 -16.72
C SER A 228 -29.27 -6.03 -17.94
N PHE A 229 -28.98 -7.00 -18.79
CA PHE A 229 -28.23 -6.81 -20.03
C PHE A 229 -29.01 -5.98 -21.04
N SER A 230 -28.32 -5.19 -21.82
CA SER A 230 -28.85 -4.43 -22.96
C SER A 230 -28.03 -4.74 -24.21
N ASN A 231 -28.66 -5.18 -25.27
CA ASN A 231 -28.00 -5.66 -26.49
C ASN A 231 -26.90 -6.72 -26.17
N GLY A 232 -27.20 -7.64 -25.25
CA GLY A 232 -26.32 -8.75 -24.89
C GLY A 232 -25.08 -8.37 -24.08
N ALA A 233 -24.95 -7.12 -23.64
CA ALA A 233 -23.82 -6.64 -22.86
C ALA A 233 -24.24 -5.82 -21.64
N ARG A 234 -23.36 -5.76 -20.64
CA ARG A 234 -23.53 -4.95 -19.42
C ARG A 234 -22.19 -4.43 -18.95
N SER A 235 -22.11 -3.12 -18.65
CA SER A 235 -20.98 -2.50 -17.95
C SER A 235 -21.39 -2.10 -16.55
N GLN A 236 -20.48 -2.34 -15.55
CA GLN A 236 -20.66 -1.85 -14.18
C GLN A 236 -19.33 -1.70 -13.46
N ALA A 237 -19.35 -0.94 -12.37
CA ALA A 237 -18.20 -0.77 -11.49
C ALA A 237 -17.95 -2.03 -10.67
N MET A 238 -16.67 -2.37 -10.52
CA MET A 238 -16.14 -3.40 -9.66
C MET A 238 -15.07 -2.81 -8.75
N THR A 239 -14.80 -3.45 -7.63
CA THR A 239 -13.71 -3.09 -6.69
C THR A 239 -13.01 -4.35 -6.23
N TRP A 240 -11.69 -4.27 -6.03
CA TRP A 240 -10.94 -5.35 -5.40
C TRP A 240 -10.11 -4.80 -4.25
N SER A 241 -10.19 -5.46 -3.07
CA SER A 241 -9.66 -4.93 -1.82
C SER A 241 -8.16 -5.13 -1.62
N GLU A 242 -7.46 -5.87 -2.50
CA GLU A 242 -6.08 -6.29 -2.30
C GLU A 242 -5.09 -5.76 -3.33
N VAL A 243 -3.82 -5.79 -2.96
CA VAL A 243 -2.66 -5.59 -3.84
C VAL A 243 -2.37 -6.88 -4.61
N GLY A 244 -1.84 -6.75 -5.81
CA GLY A 244 -1.41 -7.90 -6.60
C GLY A 244 -2.09 -8.03 -7.95
N ILE A 245 -2.21 -9.26 -8.41
CA ILE A 245 -2.86 -9.63 -9.66
C ILE A 245 -3.89 -10.70 -9.36
N MET A 246 -5.14 -10.43 -9.72
CA MET A 246 -6.21 -11.41 -9.59
C MET A 246 -6.45 -12.14 -10.92
N HIS A 247 -6.98 -13.35 -10.82
CA HIS A 247 -7.41 -14.16 -11.93
C HIS A 247 -8.93 -14.22 -11.94
N LEU A 248 -9.56 -13.80 -13.03
CA LEU A 248 -11.02 -13.71 -13.14
C LEU A 248 -11.56 -14.74 -14.11
N SER A 249 -12.73 -15.29 -13.77
CA SER A 249 -13.51 -16.15 -14.67
C SER A 249 -15.00 -15.81 -14.56
N ALA A 250 -15.69 -15.81 -15.70
CA ALA A 250 -17.11 -15.53 -15.81
C ALA A 250 -17.93 -16.80 -16.06
N ARG A 251 -19.14 -16.86 -15.52
CA ARG A 251 -20.10 -17.94 -15.75
C ARG A 251 -21.52 -17.45 -15.53
N LEU A 252 -22.51 -18.20 -16.03
CA LEU A 252 -23.89 -18.01 -15.62
C LEU A 252 -24.04 -18.22 -14.11
N LEU A 253 -24.89 -17.45 -13.48
CA LEU A 253 -25.08 -17.50 -12.01
C LEU A 253 -25.50 -18.90 -11.53
N ASP A 254 -26.44 -19.52 -12.22
CA ASP A 254 -26.97 -20.86 -11.92
C ASP A 254 -26.29 -22.01 -12.69
N ASN A 255 -25.33 -21.71 -13.57
CA ASN A 255 -24.63 -22.63 -14.46
C ASN A 255 -25.55 -23.36 -15.48
N ASP A 256 -26.72 -22.84 -15.79
CA ASP A 256 -27.66 -23.47 -16.70
C ASP A 256 -28.37 -22.43 -17.57
N TYR A 257 -28.18 -22.49 -18.88
CA TYR A 257 -28.88 -21.58 -19.79
C TYR A 257 -30.28 -22.14 -20.14
N LEU A 258 -31.32 -21.46 -19.69
CA LEU A 258 -32.72 -21.79 -20.01
C LEU A 258 -33.11 -23.25 -19.73
N ALA A 259 -32.66 -23.81 -18.62
CA ALA A 259 -32.89 -25.21 -18.24
C ALA A 259 -32.44 -26.26 -19.27
N SER A 260 -31.40 -25.93 -20.02
CA SER A 260 -30.84 -26.84 -21.06
C SER A 260 -29.89 -27.89 -20.46
N GLY A 261 -29.49 -27.74 -19.21
CA GLY A 261 -28.45 -28.53 -18.56
C GLY A 261 -27.04 -28.16 -19.02
N VAL A 262 -26.86 -27.03 -19.71
CA VAL A 262 -25.58 -26.58 -20.26
C VAL A 262 -25.21 -25.18 -19.71
N SER A 263 -24.03 -25.08 -19.14
CA SER A 263 -23.45 -23.81 -18.66
C SER A 263 -22.81 -23.02 -19.82
N VAL A 264 -22.75 -21.71 -19.63
CA VAL A 264 -21.94 -20.79 -20.47
C VAL A 264 -20.86 -20.18 -19.57
N ARG A 265 -19.64 -20.20 -20.02
CA ARG A 265 -18.47 -19.72 -19.26
C ARG A 265 -17.69 -18.70 -20.08
N GLY A 266 -17.00 -17.80 -19.39
CA GLY A 266 -16.00 -16.90 -19.95
C GLY A 266 -14.61 -17.42 -19.71
N GLU A 267 -13.68 -16.98 -20.52
CA GLU A 267 -12.26 -17.27 -20.34
C GLU A 267 -11.74 -16.64 -19.05
N ALA A 268 -10.84 -17.34 -18.39
CA ALA A 268 -10.15 -16.81 -17.22
C ALA A 268 -9.05 -15.84 -17.65
N ARG A 269 -9.01 -14.65 -17.04
CA ARG A 269 -8.05 -13.59 -17.35
C ARG A 269 -7.36 -13.07 -16.10
N ASN A 270 -6.07 -12.73 -16.23
CA ASN A 270 -5.35 -12.01 -15.18
C ASN A 270 -5.65 -10.51 -15.29
N VAL A 271 -5.95 -9.89 -14.16
CA VAL A 271 -6.23 -8.45 -14.04
C VAL A 271 -5.38 -7.86 -12.92
N GLY A 272 -4.68 -6.81 -13.18
CA GLY A 272 -3.78 -6.12 -12.27
C GLY A 272 -2.65 -5.47 -13.08
N ARG A 273 -1.67 -4.90 -12.47
CA ARG A 273 -1.24 -4.91 -11.07
C ARG A 273 -2.02 -3.88 -10.26
N PHE A 274 -2.61 -4.32 -9.16
CA PHE A 274 -3.16 -3.41 -8.16
C PHE A 274 -2.07 -3.07 -7.15
N ILE A 275 -2.02 -1.79 -6.74
CA ILE A 275 -1.08 -1.25 -5.77
C ILE A 275 -1.84 -0.73 -4.54
N PRO A 276 -1.20 -0.45 -3.40
CA PRO A 276 -1.88 0.19 -2.29
C PRO A 276 -2.51 1.52 -2.70
N HIS A 277 -3.56 1.93 -2.02
CA HIS A 277 -4.14 3.26 -2.21
C HIS A 277 -3.28 4.31 -1.52
N SER A 278 -2.86 4.05 -0.29
CA SER A 278 -2.01 4.93 0.50
C SER A 278 -1.27 4.15 1.58
N PHE A 279 -0.30 4.81 2.22
CA PHE A 279 0.25 4.37 3.50
C PHE A 279 -0.47 5.08 4.66
N ILE A 280 -0.65 4.34 5.76
CA ILE A 280 -1.17 4.87 7.02
C ILE A 280 -0.09 4.69 8.10
N VAL A 281 0.23 5.76 8.81
CA VAL A 281 1.14 5.73 9.96
C VAL A 281 0.37 5.40 11.22
N ARG A 282 0.93 4.55 12.07
CA ARG A 282 0.44 4.30 13.43
C ARG A 282 1.57 3.93 14.38
N ASP A 283 1.26 3.86 15.67
CA ASP A 283 2.15 3.37 16.75
C ASP A 283 3.54 4.02 16.70
N HIS A 284 3.58 5.34 16.48
CA HIS A 284 4.82 6.13 16.44
C HIS A 284 5.28 6.53 17.83
N ALA A 285 6.59 6.59 18.02
CA ALA A 285 7.23 7.04 19.24
C ALA A 285 8.65 7.57 18.99
N LEU A 286 9.02 8.63 19.72
CA LEU A 286 10.40 9.04 19.88
C LEU A 286 10.96 8.41 21.16
N ILE A 287 12.07 7.70 21.02
CA ILE A 287 12.77 7.07 22.12
C ILE A 287 14.16 7.72 22.22
N SER A 288 14.45 8.34 23.35
CA SER A 288 15.79 8.86 23.62
C SER A 288 16.80 7.70 23.70
N ASP A 289 18.10 8.02 23.52
CA ASP A 289 19.19 7.04 23.52
C ASP A 289 19.01 5.95 24.59
N PRO A 290 19.08 4.65 24.24
CA PRO A 290 18.87 3.53 25.15
C PRO A 290 19.89 3.43 26.31
N VAL A 291 20.95 4.23 26.30
CA VAL A 291 21.90 4.34 27.42
C VAL A 291 21.33 5.13 28.62
N ILE A 292 20.16 5.73 28.44
CA ILE A 292 19.49 6.52 29.47
C ILE A 292 18.75 5.57 30.41
N THR A 293 19.20 5.53 31.67
CA THR A 293 18.65 4.68 32.74
C THR A 293 17.23 5.11 33.14
N GLU A 294 16.45 4.22 33.76
CA GLU A 294 15.07 4.42 34.25
C GLU A 294 14.81 5.71 35.07
N ALA A 295 15.84 6.43 35.44
CA ALA A 295 15.74 7.68 36.19
C ALA A 295 15.48 8.93 35.34
N CYS A 296 15.47 8.79 34.00
CA CYS A 296 15.13 9.85 33.08
C CYS A 296 13.64 9.82 32.78
N GLU A 297 12.94 10.93 32.93
CA GLU A 297 11.62 11.07 32.31
C GLU A 297 11.80 11.14 30.82
N LEU A 298 11.50 10.03 30.12
CA LEU A 298 11.50 9.92 28.67
C LEU A 298 10.65 11.04 28.07
N GLY A 299 11.19 11.74 27.08
CA GLY A 299 10.42 12.69 26.27
C GLY A 299 10.41 14.14 26.78
N VAL A 300 11.10 14.51 27.86
CA VAL A 300 11.16 15.91 28.30
C VAL A 300 12.05 16.74 27.37
N PHE A 301 13.22 16.24 27.01
CA PHE A 301 14.14 16.90 26.09
C PHE A 301 15.20 15.94 25.53
N THR A 302 15.84 16.37 24.44
CA THR A 302 17.07 15.77 23.88
C THR A 302 18.08 16.89 23.66
N TYR A 303 19.37 16.64 23.88
CA TYR A 303 20.39 17.60 23.46
C TYR A 303 20.58 17.54 21.94
N LEU A 304 20.85 18.67 21.29
CA LEU A 304 21.33 18.72 19.92
C LEU A 304 22.60 17.86 19.78
N GLU A 305 22.75 17.12 18.70
CA GLU A 305 23.76 16.08 18.45
C GLU A 305 23.63 14.80 19.32
N GLN A 306 22.68 14.73 20.23
CA GLN A 306 22.37 13.49 20.93
C GLN A 306 21.46 12.63 20.06
N ASN A 307 21.77 11.33 19.97
CA ASN A 307 20.94 10.36 19.26
C ASN A 307 19.57 10.21 19.94
N PHE A 308 18.55 10.03 19.13
CA PHE A 308 17.24 9.52 19.52
C PHE A 308 16.71 8.59 18.45
N THR A 309 15.84 7.67 18.82
CA THR A 309 15.27 6.69 17.91
C THR A 309 13.83 7.07 17.60
N LEU A 310 13.48 7.08 16.32
CA LEU A 310 12.13 7.23 15.83
C LEU A 310 11.62 5.86 15.38
N ASN A 311 10.55 5.39 16.02
CA ASN A 311 9.84 4.16 15.66
C ASN A 311 8.45 4.50 15.16
N TYR A 312 8.01 3.86 14.09
CA TYR A 312 6.63 3.93 13.62
C TYR A 312 6.29 2.74 12.74
N GLU A 313 5.00 2.42 12.67
CA GLU A 313 4.47 1.43 11.74
C GLU A 313 3.85 2.12 10.52
N LEU A 314 4.09 1.53 9.34
CA LEU A 314 3.38 1.85 8.12
C LEU A 314 2.51 0.68 7.69
N LEU A 315 1.26 0.97 7.39
CA LEU A 315 0.33 0.04 6.77
C LEU A 315 0.16 0.41 5.31
N ALA A 316 0.34 -0.55 4.42
CA ALA A 316 -0.16 -0.44 3.06
C ALA A 316 -1.68 -0.64 3.09
N SER A 317 -2.45 0.35 2.65
CA SER A 317 -3.92 0.35 2.79
C SER A 317 -4.65 0.41 1.44
N ASN A 318 -5.87 -0.12 1.43
CA ASN A 318 -6.82 0.10 0.35
C ASN A 318 -7.59 1.41 0.54
N LEU A 319 -8.45 1.77 -0.41
CA LEU A 319 -9.26 3.00 -0.38
C LEU A 319 -10.17 3.10 0.86
N ALA A 320 -10.55 1.99 1.47
CA ALA A 320 -11.35 1.96 2.71
C ALA A 320 -10.50 2.13 3.98
N GLY A 321 -9.16 2.11 3.87
CA GLY A 321 -8.23 2.16 5.00
C GLY A 321 -7.91 0.80 5.61
N ASP A 322 -8.38 -0.30 5.01
CA ASP A 322 -8.03 -1.65 5.46
C ASP A 322 -6.64 -2.03 4.95
N VAL A 323 -5.92 -2.84 5.73
CA VAL A 323 -4.59 -3.33 5.37
C VAL A 323 -4.67 -4.21 4.12
N THR A 324 -3.75 -3.99 3.18
CA THR A 324 -3.53 -4.86 2.03
C THR A 324 -2.44 -5.86 2.35
N GLU A 325 -2.85 -7.10 2.70
CA GLU A 325 -1.93 -8.16 3.15
C GLU A 325 -0.96 -8.60 2.06
N ASN A 326 -1.31 -8.37 0.80
CA ASN A 326 -0.49 -8.75 -0.36
C ASN A 326 0.63 -7.75 -0.69
N TYR A 327 0.76 -6.63 0.05
CA TYR A 327 1.92 -5.76 -0.07
C TYR A 327 3.12 -6.43 0.61
N THR A 328 3.64 -7.49 -0.03
CA THR A 328 4.68 -8.38 0.48
C THR A 328 5.56 -8.90 -0.67
N GLY A 329 6.77 -9.35 -0.34
CA GLY A 329 7.73 -9.88 -1.33
C GLY A 329 8.00 -8.90 -2.47
N ASP A 330 7.88 -9.35 -3.71
CA ASP A 330 8.15 -8.53 -4.89
C ASP A 330 7.12 -7.40 -5.14
N PHE A 331 6.00 -7.41 -4.41
CA PHE A 331 5.00 -6.33 -4.43
C PHE A 331 5.33 -5.18 -3.48
N ILE A 332 6.31 -5.32 -2.58
CA ILE A 332 6.84 -4.21 -1.80
C ILE A 332 7.64 -3.31 -2.74
N LYS A 333 7.25 -2.05 -2.84
CA LYS A 333 7.95 -1.03 -3.65
C LYS A 333 8.56 0.08 -2.80
N LEU A 334 8.27 0.10 -1.49
CA LEU A 334 8.97 0.93 -0.53
C LEU A 334 10.31 0.28 -0.20
N ASP A 335 11.39 0.96 -0.46
CA ASP A 335 12.74 0.52 -0.15
C ASP A 335 13.46 1.56 0.74
N ASN A 336 14.65 1.23 1.21
CA ASN A 336 15.49 2.14 1.99
C ASN A 336 16.43 2.99 1.13
N SER A 337 16.16 3.11 -0.16
CA SER A 337 16.94 4.00 -1.03
C SER A 337 16.68 5.48 -0.72
N LEU A 338 17.65 6.31 -1.07
CA LEU A 338 17.56 7.76 -0.96
C LEU A 338 16.24 8.28 -1.56
N GLY A 339 15.40 8.90 -0.73
CA GLY A 339 14.14 9.50 -1.12
C GLY A 339 12.89 8.65 -0.87
N SER A 340 13.01 7.35 -0.58
CA SER A 340 11.84 6.53 -0.23
C SER A 340 11.27 6.86 1.15
N LEU A 341 12.15 7.23 2.12
CA LEU A 341 11.78 7.75 3.43
C LEU A 341 12.32 9.17 3.60
N SER A 342 11.47 10.15 3.40
CA SER A 342 11.80 11.52 3.74
C SER A 342 11.41 11.79 5.19
N ILE A 343 12.33 12.32 5.99
CA ILE A 343 12.07 12.79 7.36
C ILE A 343 12.30 14.29 7.39
N GLY A 344 11.35 15.03 7.94
CA GLY A 344 11.41 16.47 8.10
C GLY A 344 11.25 16.87 9.56
N ALA A 345 11.75 18.04 9.92
CA ALA A 345 11.57 18.62 11.23
C ALA A 345 11.32 20.13 11.15
N ALA A 346 10.42 20.63 12.00
CA ALA A 346 10.14 22.06 12.12
C ALA A 346 9.91 22.44 13.59
N ASP A 347 10.30 23.66 13.98
CA ASP A 347 9.77 24.27 15.20
C ASP A 347 8.45 24.97 14.87
N ILE A 348 7.35 24.44 15.39
CA ILE A 348 6.00 25.00 15.16
C ILE A 348 5.65 26.13 16.12
N VAL A 349 6.39 26.32 17.20
CA VAL A 349 6.21 27.41 18.19
C VAL A 349 6.84 28.70 17.68
N ILE A 350 8.05 28.59 17.15
CA ILE A 350 8.74 29.67 16.44
C ILE A 350 8.95 29.15 15.03
N PRO A 351 8.05 29.46 14.07
CA PRO A 351 8.06 28.83 12.75
C PRO A 351 9.44 28.86 12.08
N GLN A 352 10.10 27.70 12.08
CA GLN A 352 11.44 27.51 11.58
C GLN A 352 11.63 26.10 11.02
N ASN A 353 12.11 25.97 9.80
CA ASN A 353 12.49 24.69 9.23
C ASN A 353 13.79 24.17 9.87
N LEU A 354 13.70 23.05 10.53
CA LEU A 354 14.84 22.38 11.19
C LEU A 354 15.38 21.21 10.35
N SER A 355 14.77 20.90 9.19
CA SER A 355 15.17 19.74 8.36
C SER A 355 16.61 19.84 7.87
N ALA A 356 17.14 21.06 7.72
CA ALA A 356 18.54 21.28 7.36
C ALA A 356 19.53 20.88 8.45
N LEU A 357 19.07 20.70 9.69
CA LEU A 357 19.87 20.24 10.84
C LEU A 357 19.78 18.72 11.04
N LEU A 358 18.91 18.04 10.30
CA LEU A 358 18.93 16.59 10.25
C LEU A 358 20.16 16.12 9.45
N PRO A 359 20.80 15.02 9.86
CA PRO A 359 21.93 14.49 9.12
C PRO A 359 21.54 14.14 7.69
N ASN A 360 22.53 14.03 6.81
CA ASN A 360 22.32 13.71 5.40
C ASN A 360 21.42 12.47 5.27
N THR A 361 20.46 12.54 4.34
CA THR A 361 19.48 11.46 4.11
C THR A 361 20.12 10.09 3.85
N SER A 362 21.37 10.03 3.37
CA SER A 362 22.14 8.79 3.25
C SER A 362 22.45 8.15 4.61
N ASP A 363 22.73 8.95 5.63
CA ASP A 363 23.06 8.46 6.97
C ASP A 363 21.78 7.99 7.69
N ILE A 364 20.67 8.69 7.50
CA ILE A 364 19.36 8.26 7.99
C ILE A 364 19.00 6.90 7.40
N ASN A 365 19.10 6.74 6.08
CA ASN A 365 18.78 5.48 5.42
C ASN A 365 19.70 4.31 5.86
N ASN A 366 20.98 4.58 6.13
CA ASN A 366 21.91 3.57 6.63
C ASN A 366 21.61 3.13 8.07
N SER A 367 20.99 3.99 8.87
CA SER A 367 20.59 3.69 10.25
C SER A 367 19.14 3.22 10.40
N THR A 368 18.41 3.12 9.29
CA THR A 368 17.02 2.69 9.26
C THR A 368 16.91 1.19 9.05
N SER A 369 16.06 0.54 9.83
CA SER A 369 15.69 -0.86 9.64
C SER A 369 14.22 -1.00 9.24
N TYR A 370 13.94 -1.99 8.39
CA TYR A 370 12.60 -2.31 7.89
C TYR A 370 12.29 -3.76 8.20
N LEU A 371 11.20 -3.99 8.90
CA LEU A 371 10.74 -5.33 9.26
C LEU A 371 9.33 -5.55 8.69
N TRP A 372 9.25 -6.07 7.46
CA TRP A 372 8.00 -6.39 6.80
C TRP A 372 7.47 -7.78 7.18
N GLY A 373 6.18 -7.83 7.49
CA GLY A 373 5.43 -9.08 7.59
C GLY A 373 5.64 -9.87 8.88
N PRO A 374 5.37 -11.19 8.89
CA PRO A 374 5.20 -11.99 10.09
C PRO A 374 6.48 -12.31 10.87
N ALA A 375 7.64 -11.81 10.42
CA ALA A 375 8.84 -11.82 11.23
C ALA A 375 8.59 -10.99 12.49
N MET A 376 8.56 -11.62 13.67
CA MET A 376 8.32 -10.98 14.97
C MET A 376 6.87 -10.61 15.33
N GLY A 377 5.87 -11.17 14.65
CA GLY A 377 4.45 -11.00 15.01
C GLY A 377 3.77 -9.80 14.35
N ILE A 378 4.41 -9.14 13.40
CA ILE A 378 3.84 -8.07 12.59
C ILE A 378 2.91 -8.69 11.53
N SER A 379 1.76 -8.06 11.27
CA SER A 379 0.81 -8.51 10.25
C SER A 379 1.37 -8.32 8.84
N LEU A 380 0.90 -9.11 7.88
CA LEU A 380 1.19 -8.90 6.46
C LEU A 380 0.70 -7.51 6.03
N GLY A 381 1.40 -6.85 5.10
CA GLY A 381 1.07 -5.49 4.64
C GLY A 381 1.43 -4.38 5.63
N VAL A 382 2.13 -4.71 6.71
CA VAL A 382 2.61 -3.78 7.73
C VAL A 382 4.13 -3.84 7.82
N VAL A 383 4.77 -2.70 7.99
CA VAL A 383 6.20 -2.59 8.24
C VAL A 383 6.45 -1.77 9.50
N GLU A 384 7.37 -2.23 10.33
CA GLU A 384 7.95 -1.47 11.42
C GLU A 384 9.22 -0.78 10.93
N ILE A 385 9.32 0.52 11.18
CA ILE A 385 10.45 1.36 10.78
C ILE A 385 11.08 1.90 12.05
N GLU A 386 12.37 1.62 12.22
CA GLU A 386 13.20 2.17 13.27
C GLU A 386 14.34 2.97 12.65
N THR A 387 14.46 4.24 13.01
CA THR A 387 15.48 5.14 12.49
C THR A 387 16.15 5.90 13.64
N VAL A 388 17.48 5.86 13.69
CA VAL A 388 18.27 6.68 14.64
C VAL A 388 18.52 8.04 14.01
N LEU A 389 18.15 9.08 14.71
CA LEU A 389 18.23 10.47 14.27
C LEU A 389 19.07 11.29 15.24
N THR A 390 19.67 12.36 14.71
CA THR A 390 20.23 13.48 15.46
C THR A 390 19.75 14.78 14.85
N ILE A 391 19.67 15.83 15.63
CA ILE A 391 19.53 17.20 15.12
C ILE A 391 20.86 17.91 15.43
N ASP A 392 21.53 18.34 14.38
CA ASP A 392 22.85 18.96 14.47
C ASP A 392 22.79 20.31 15.20
N ARG A 393 23.91 20.70 15.80
CA ARG A 393 24.06 22.03 16.39
C ARG A 393 24.19 23.11 15.33
N LEU A 394 23.65 24.28 15.65
CA LEU A 394 24.00 25.49 14.96
C LEU A 394 25.41 25.94 15.37
N ALA A 395 26.09 26.67 14.46
CA ALA A 395 27.41 27.24 14.73
C ALA A 395 27.43 28.22 15.93
N THR A 396 26.28 28.78 16.30
CA THR A 396 26.08 29.61 17.48
C THR A 396 24.98 28.99 18.34
N ALA A 397 25.13 29.10 19.66
CA ALA A 397 24.12 28.60 20.59
C ALA A 397 22.76 29.25 20.33
N ASP A 398 21.73 28.44 20.18
CA ASP A 398 20.35 28.83 19.91
C ASP A 398 19.35 27.87 20.59
N GLY A 399 18.06 28.18 20.54
CA GLY A 399 17.00 27.35 21.12
C GLY A 399 16.55 27.78 22.52
N PRO A 400 15.86 26.91 23.28
CA PRO A 400 15.48 25.55 22.91
C PRO A 400 14.44 25.51 21.79
N PHE A 401 14.45 24.44 20.99
CA PHE A 401 13.49 24.22 19.91
C PHE A 401 12.43 23.21 20.33
N THR A 402 11.20 23.41 19.87
CA THR A 402 10.13 22.41 19.95
C THR A 402 10.03 21.73 18.58
N ALA A 403 10.91 20.75 18.35
CA ALA A 403 11.02 20.08 17.06
C ALA A 403 9.85 19.10 16.86
N SER A 404 8.97 19.41 15.93
CA SER A 404 7.97 18.50 15.39
C SER A 404 8.61 17.70 14.26
N ILE A 405 8.57 16.37 14.37
CA ILE A 405 9.24 15.47 13.42
C ILE A 405 8.16 14.72 12.64
N GLY A 406 8.31 14.72 11.32
CA GLY A 406 7.39 14.07 10.40
C GLY A 406 8.08 13.17 9.40
N ALA A 407 7.29 12.28 8.78
CA ALA A 407 7.75 11.41 7.71
C ALA A 407 6.87 11.52 6.47
N LEU A 408 7.49 11.36 5.31
CA LEU A 408 6.84 11.26 4.01
C LEU A 408 7.44 10.07 3.24
N PRO A 409 7.02 8.84 3.54
CA PRO A 409 7.42 7.68 2.75
C PRO A 409 6.75 7.74 1.36
N VAL A 410 7.53 7.49 0.33
CA VAL A 410 7.05 7.37 -1.06
C VAL A 410 7.69 6.14 -1.67
N ASP A 411 6.87 5.21 -2.15
CA ASP A 411 7.39 4.03 -2.81
C ASP A 411 7.68 4.25 -4.31
N ALA A 412 8.23 3.25 -4.98
CA ALA A 412 8.59 3.35 -6.39
C ALA A 412 7.38 3.48 -7.34
N ASP A 413 6.18 3.15 -6.88
CA ASP A 413 4.93 3.36 -7.62
C ASP A 413 4.29 4.72 -7.34
N GLY A 414 4.89 5.53 -6.44
CA GLY A 414 4.39 6.83 -6.03
C GLY A 414 3.31 6.76 -4.93
N VAL A 415 3.14 5.60 -4.30
CA VAL A 415 2.24 5.47 -3.14
C VAL A 415 2.86 6.19 -1.94
N SER A 416 2.07 7.02 -1.28
CA SER A 416 2.48 7.85 -0.14
C SER A 416 1.40 7.92 0.93
N ILE A 417 1.63 8.69 1.98
CA ILE A 417 0.64 8.99 3.02
C ILE A 417 -0.39 9.97 2.45
N GLU A 418 -1.67 9.67 2.63
CA GLU A 418 -2.74 10.52 2.13
C GLU A 418 -2.94 11.78 2.99
N ARG A 419 -2.78 11.64 4.32
CA ARG A 419 -3.01 12.74 5.25
C ARG A 419 -1.68 13.32 5.73
N LEU A 420 -1.38 14.53 5.28
CA LEU A 420 -0.26 15.33 5.75
C LEU A 420 -0.78 16.41 6.70
N ASP A 421 -0.07 16.64 7.83
CA ASP A 421 -0.48 17.56 8.89
C ASP A 421 0.68 18.34 9.53
N LEU A 422 1.89 18.26 8.97
CA LEU A 422 3.06 19.04 9.34
C LEU A 422 3.55 19.86 8.15
N ASP A 423 3.50 21.19 8.29
CA ASP A 423 4.11 22.17 7.38
C ASP A 423 5.52 22.49 7.91
N ILE A 424 6.57 22.13 7.16
CA ILE A 424 7.96 22.28 7.60
C ILE A 424 8.64 23.55 7.09
N ASP A 425 8.15 24.15 6.04
CA ASP A 425 8.74 25.33 5.41
C ASP A 425 7.91 26.62 5.60
N ASN A 426 6.78 26.48 6.29
CA ASN A 426 5.86 27.55 6.65
C ASN A 426 5.23 28.25 5.42
N ASP A 427 4.93 27.48 4.38
CA ASP A 427 4.25 27.96 3.18
C ASP A 427 2.73 27.80 3.22
N THR A 428 2.18 27.26 4.31
CA THR A 428 0.77 26.93 4.57
C THR A 428 0.26 25.64 3.92
N VAL A 429 1.15 24.86 3.30
CA VAL A 429 0.86 23.52 2.79
C VAL A 429 1.55 22.50 3.70
N ASN A 430 0.85 21.44 4.05
CA ASN A 430 1.45 20.37 4.83
C ASN A 430 2.28 19.46 3.94
N ASP A 431 3.52 19.18 4.35
CA ASP A 431 4.50 18.41 3.58
C ASP A 431 4.67 16.98 4.10
N PHE A 432 4.47 16.78 5.40
CA PHE A 432 4.76 15.54 6.10
C PHE A 432 3.59 15.12 7.00
N ALA A 433 3.53 13.84 7.31
CA ALA A 433 2.72 13.34 8.42
C ALA A 433 3.49 13.54 9.72
N LEU A 434 2.92 14.26 10.67
CA LEU A 434 3.49 14.46 12.00
C LEU A 434 3.56 13.11 12.74
N LEU A 435 4.75 12.77 13.23
CA LEU A 435 4.98 11.59 14.03
C LEU A 435 5.04 11.91 15.52
N ASP A 436 5.95 12.82 15.91
CA ASP A 436 6.09 13.17 17.33
C ASP A 436 6.77 14.53 17.49
N VAL A 437 6.84 14.99 18.73
CA VAL A 437 7.41 16.28 19.12
C VAL A 437 8.45 16.08 20.20
N SER A 438 9.64 16.67 20.00
CA SER A 438 10.75 16.63 20.97
C SER A 438 11.27 18.02 21.25
N GLN A 439 11.59 18.30 22.53
CA GLN A 439 12.29 19.51 22.88
C GLN A 439 13.79 19.32 22.71
N GLN A 440 14.39 20.10 21.81
CA GLN A 440 15.81 20.06 21.48
C GLN A 440 16.55 21.21 22.18
N ARG A 441 17.66 20.90 22.87
CA ARG A 441 18.42 21.87 23.66
C ARG A 441 19.88 21.92 23.23
N TYR A 442 20.41 23.12 23.00
CA TYR A 442 21.84 23.32 22.85
C TYR A 442 22.52 23.21 24.21
N GLY A 443 23.15 22.07 24.48
CA GLY A 443 23.74 21.72 25.80
C GLY A 443 25.21 22.10 25.94
N ARG A 444 25.65 22.28 27.17
CA ARG A 444 27.07 22.28 27.58
C ARG A 444 27.23 21.88 29.04
N VAL A 445 28.42 21.42 29.42
CA VAL A 445 28.78 21.26 30.82
C VAL A 445 29.73 22.38 31.23
N PHE A 446 29.37 23.07 32.30
CA PHE A 446 30.20 24.07 32.92
C PHE A 446 30.86 23.50 34.18
N LEU A 447 32.18 23.37 34.20
CA LEU A 447 32.97 22.94 35.36
C LEU A 447 33.33 24.17 36.21
N GLU A 448 33.12 24.13 37.52
CA GLU A 448 33.37 25.26 38.39
C GLU A 448 34.82 25.26 38.89
N ASN A 449 35.40 26.44 39.19
CA ASN A 449 36.63 26.55 39.95
C ASN A 449 36.39 26.14 41.39
N ALA A 450 37.34 25.44 42.00
CA ALA A 450 37.22 25.03 43.38
C ALA A 450 38.39 25.57 44.20
N PHE A 451 38.09 25.95 45.45
CA PHE A 451 39.06 26.52 46.39
C PHE A 451 38.90 25.84 47.74
N GLY A 452 39.99 25.36 48.32
CA GLY A 452 39.97 24.73 49.61
C GLY A 452 41.37 24.66 50.29
N PRO A 453 41.45 24.30 51.57
CA PRO A 453 42.71 24.08 52.20
C PRO A 453 43.39 22.81 51.66
N GLU A 454 44.69 22.81 51.60
CA GLU A 454 45.54 21.69 51.16
C GLU A 454 45.44 20.46 52.06
N THR A 455 44.87 20.61 53.21
CA THR A 455 44.73 19.54 54.23
C THR A 455 43.40 18.82 54.21
N ARG A 456 42.50 19.18 53.32
CA ARG A 456 41.17 18.56 53.15
C ARG A 456 40.89 18.19 51.73
N PRO A 457 40.04 17.16 51.46
CA PRO A 457 39.53 16.88 50.14
C PRO A 457 38.80 18.09 49.56
N LEU A 458 38.92 18.29 48.25
CA LEU A 458 38.32 19.39 47.55
C LEU A 458 37.30 18.85 46.51
N THR A 459 36.08 19.39 46.54
CA THR A 459 35.06 19.05 45.59
C THR A 459 35.03 20.11 44.47
N ILE A 460 35.11 19.66 43.22
CA ILE A 460 34.85 20.48 42.05
C ILE A 460 33.46 20.13 41.59
N ASN A 461 32.57 21.11 41.53
CA ASN A 461 31.22 20.92 41.02
C ASN A 461 31.18 21.25 39.55
N PHE A 462 30.18 20.66 38.86
CA PHE A 462 29.81 21.03 37.50
C PHE A 462 28.31 21.13 37.36
N ASN A 463 27.88 21.84 36.30
CA ASN A 463 26.50 22.04 35.95
C ASN A 463 26.30 21.76 34.44
N ALA A 464 25.38 20.87 34.12
CA ALA A 464 24.84 20.78 32.78
C ALA A 464 23.93 21.99 32.52
N GLN A 465 24.17 22.69 31.45
CA GLN A 465 23.46 23.90 31.07
C GLN A 465 22.92 23.77 29.66
N TYR A 466 21.85 24.48 29.37
CA TYR A 466 21.37 24.65 27.99
C TYR A 466 21.18 26.14 27.68
N PHE A 467 21.32 26.47 26.41
CA PHE A 467 21.08 27.84 25.95
C PHE A 467 19.58 28.12 25.88
N ASN A 468 19.17 29.29 26.34
CA ASN A 468 17.80 29.75 26.26
C ASN A 468 17.77 31.18 25.72
N GLN A 469 17.35 31.32 24.46
CA GLN A 469 17.27 32.59 23.75
C GLN A 469 16.21 33.54 24.32
N ALA A 470 15.18 33.03 25.01
CA ALA A 470 14.15 33.86 25.61
C ALA A 470 14.59 34.59 26.88
N ILE A 471 15.78 34.28 27.42
CA ILE A 471 16.28 34.88 28.66
C ILE A 471 17.30 36.00 28.37
N GLY A 472 16.88 37.24 28.58
CA GLY A 472 17.69 38.42 28.27
C GLY A 472 17.72 38.79 26.80
N ALA A 473 18.42 39.86 26.46
CA ALA A 473 18.43 40.40 25.07
C ALA A 473 19.24 39.56 24.08
N ALA A 474 20.17 38.72 24.58
CA ALA A 474 21.08 37.92 23.75
C ALA A 474 21.00 36.42 24.04
N GLY A 475 20.02 35.99 24.83
CA GLY A 475 19.97 34.63 25.35
C GLY A 475 21.05 34.37 26.38
N ARG A 476 20.99 33.26 27.09
CA ARG A 476 22.05 32.81 27.99
C ARG A 476 21.93 31.32 28.33
N PHE A 477 23.03 30.74 28.77
CA PHE A 477 23.03 29.39 29.35
C PHE A 477 22.43 29.41 30.76
N ILE A 478 21.54 28.46 31.02
CA ILE A 478 20.90 28.21 32.32
C ILE A 478 21.06 26.75 32.73
N LEU A 479 20.97 26.46 34.01
CA LEU A 479 21.04 25.11 34.55
C LEU A 479 19.93 24.23 33.97
N ASN A 480 20.30 23.09 33.42
CA ASN A 480 19.37 22.09 32.91
C ASN A 480 18.90 21.17 34.05
N ARG A 481 17.90 21.59 34.82
CA ARG A 481 17.38 20.84 35.95
C ARG A 481 16.65 19.54 35.54
N ASP A 482 16.30 19.40 34.30
CA ASP A 482 15.62 18.20 33.77
C ASP A 482 16.64 17.08 33.47
N ASP A 483 17.94 17.38 33.45
CA ASP A 483 18.97 16.38 33.24
C ASP A 483 19.29 15.64 34.54
N SER A 484 18.60 14.54 34.73
CA SER A 484 18.92 13.52 35.73
C SER A 484 19.33 12.20 35.09
N CYS A 485 19.78 12.26 33.85
CA CYS A 485 20.00 11.15 32.94
C CYS A 485 21.47 10.96 32.60
N SER A 486 22.15 12.04 32.26
CA SER A 486 23.55 12.00 31.87
C SER A 486 24.40 11.38 32.97
N SER A 487 25.16 10.36 32.64
CA SER A 487 26.01 9.65 33.61
C SER A 487 27.47 9.99 33.42
N TYR A 488 28.25 9.82 34.44
CA TYR A 488 29.70 10.04 34.41
C TYR A 488 30.40 9.17 35.44
N LEU A 489 31.70 9.00 35.27
CA LEU A 489 32.57 8.21 36.14
C LEU A 489 33.74 9.04 36.64
N ALA A 490 34.37 8.60 37.73
CA ALA A 490 35.60 9.21 38.20
C ALA A 490 36.74 9.19 37.17
N SER A 491 36.74 8.20 36.28
CA SER A 491 37.70 8.06 35.18
C SER A 491 37.53 9.10 34.07
N ASP A 492 36.43 9.85 34.06
CA ASP A 492 36.20 10.90 33.04
C ASP A 492 36.89 12.21 33.45
N PHE A 493 37.41 12.27 34.66
CA PHE A 493 38.26 13.39 35.12
C PHE A 493 39.73 13.05 35.03
N SER A 494 40.53 14.04 34.65
CA SER A 494 41.99 13.94 34.61
C SER A 494 42.64 15.27 34.91
N PHE A 495 43.86 15.24 35.38
CA PHE A 495 44.65 16.46 35.58
C PHE A 495 45.35 16.84 34.27
N VAL A 496 45.38 18.12 33.97
CA VAL A 496 46.10 18.65 32.81
C VAL A 496 47.60 18.61 33.10
N ILE A 497 48.34 17.90 32.27
CA ILE A 497 49.77 17.76 32.41
C ILE A 497 50.46 19.15 32.31
N GLY A 498 51.31 19.48 33.29
CA GLY A 498 52.04 20.76 33.32
C GLY A 498 51.26 21.95 33.89
N SER A 499 50.02 21.76 34.37
CA SER A 499 49.20 22.83 34.97
C SER A 499 49.44 23.00 36.47
N TYR A 500 50.27 22.16 37.09
CA TYR A 500 50.61 22.27 38.52
C TYR A 500 51.39 23.56 38.81
N THR A 501 50.99 24.28 39.86
CA THR A 501 51.61 25.54 40.23
C THR A 501 52.08 25.55 41.69
N GLN A 502 52.97 26.50 42.05
CA GLN A 502 53.50 26.72 43.37
C GLN A 502 54.19 25.47 43.95
N ARG A 503 53.69 24.89 45.05
CA ARG A 503 54.28 23.73 45.74
C ARG A 503 53.54 22.44 45.46
N LEU A 504 52.40 22.51 44.73
CA LEU A 504 51.66 21.32 44.38
C LEU A 504 52.33 20.60 43.20
N ASN A 505 52.63 19.32 43.36
CA ASN A 505 53.27 18.49 42.36
C ASN A 505 52.34 17.35 41.90
N SER A 506 52.67 16.79 40.75
CA SER A 506 51.96 15.62 40.24
C SER A 506 52.03 14.43 41.20
N GLY A 507 50.88 13.81 41.48
CA GLY A 507 50.74 12.68 42.40
C GLY A 507 50.42 13.04 43.85
N GLU A 508 50.48 14.32 44.28
CA GLU A 508 50.12 14.75 45.64
C GLU A 508 48.59 14.85 45.83
N THR A 509 47.85 15.06 44.78
CA THR A 509 46.38 14.91 44.78
C THR A 509 45.96 13.91 43.71
N SER A 510 44.82 13.29 43.90
CA SER A 510 44.22 12.31 42.98
C SER A 510 42.71 12.45 42.95
N ILE A 511 42.10 11.91 41.89
CA ILE A 511 40.64 11.81 41.81
C ILE A 511 40.20 10.68 42.73
N ASN A 512 39.38 11.01 43.73
CA ASN A 512 38.98 10.08 44.77
C ASN A 512 37.62 9.45 44.55
N ALA A 513 36.60 10.27 44.23
CA ALA A 513 35.22 9.84 44.06
C ALA A 513 34.43 10.87 43.25
N ILE A 514 33.23 10.50 42.87
CA ILE A 514 32.22 11.41 42.33
C ILE A 514 31.10 11.63 43.32
N THR A 515 30.38 12.73 43.20
CA THR A 515 29.29 13.08 44.15
C THR A 515 28.03 12.30 43.91
N SER A 516 27.69 12.05 42.64
CA SER A 516 26.50 11.31 42.17
C SER A 516 26.68 10.88 40.72
N SER A 517 26.07 9.79 40.32
CA SER A 517 25.88 9.42 38.90
C SER A 517 24.60 8.58 38.81
N PRO A 518 23.66 8.92 37.94
CA PRO A 518 23.65 10.02 36.95
C PRO A 518 23.66 11.43 37.59
N TYR A 519 23.63 12.49 36.77
CA TYR A 519 23.52 13.87 37.25
C TYR A 519 22.30 14.02 38.17
N THR A 520 22.35 14.93 39.07
CA THR A 520 21.22 15.24 39.98
C THR A 520 20.72 16.64 39.65
N LEU A 521 19.56 16.72 38.96
CA LEU A 521 18.98 18.00 38.49
C LEU A 521 20.01 18.86 37.72
N GLY A 522 20.75 18.22 36.82
CA GLY A 522 21.77 18.86 36.01
C GLY A 522 23.09 19.15 36.70
N ALA A 523 23.31 18.67 37.92
CA ALA A 523 24.51 18.94 38.67
C ALA A 523 25.24 17.65 39.10
N GLY A 524 26.54 17.77 39.26
CA GLY A 524 27.40 16.73 39.80
C GLY A 524 28.73 17.27 40.26
N GLY A 525 29.67 16.40 40.55
CA GLY A 525 31.00 16.84 40.96
C GLY A 525 31.99 15.70 41.17
N VAL A 526 33.26 16.09 41.30
CA VAL A 526 34.38 15.19 41.58
C VAL A 526 35.08 15.62 42.85
N ILE A 527 35.49 14.66 43.65
CA ILE A 527 36.18 14.86 44.90
C ILE A 527 37.66 14.53 44.70
N LEU A 528 38.52 15.51 44.93
CA LEU A 528 39.97 15.36 44.91
C LEU A 528 40.48 15.05 46.31
N THR A 529 41.52 14.22 46.45
CA THR A 529 42.19 13.97 47.71
C THR A 529 42.94 15.22 48.19
N ALA A 530 43.07 15.37 49.50
CA ALA A 530 43.91 16.41 50.10
C ALA A 530 45.39 16.20 49.69
N PRO A 531 46.08 17.20 49.13
CA PRO A 531 47.48 17.04 48.77
C PRO A 531 48.41 16.97 50.01
N GLY A 532 47.95 17.45 51.14
CA GLY A 532 48.70 17.42 52.39
C GLY A 532 49.36 18.76 52.77
N ASN A 533 49.85 18.84 53.99
CA ASN A 533 50.49 20.07 54.53
C ASN A 533 51.63 20.57 53.63
N ASN A 534 51.70 21.87 53.38
CA ASN A 534 52.69 22.57 52.57
C ASN A 534 52.62 22.30 51.04
N ASN A 535 51.61 21.56 50.52
CA ASN A 535 51.40 21.30 49.13
C ASN A 535 50.33 22.27 48.57
N GLU A 536 50.50 23.54 48.83
CA GLU A 536 49.68 24.63 48.35
C GLU A 536 49.94 24.88 46.85
N GLY A 537 48.90 25.11 46.05
CA GLY A 537 49.03 25.40 44.64
C GLY A 537 47.74 25.08 43.91
N SER A 538 47.81 25.10 42.58
CA SER A 538 46.66 24.81 41.74
C SER A 538 47.01 23.75 40.70
N VAL A 539 45.98 23.09 40.22
CA VAL A 539 46.03 22.15 39.08
C VAL A 539 44.75 22.27 38.28
N ASP A 540 44.88 22.22 36.96
CA ASP A 540 43.72 22.21 36.09
C ASP A 540 43.15 20.79 35.95
N VAL A 541 41.84 20.69 36.07
CA VAL A 541 41.08 19.45 35.95
C VAL A 541 40.27 19.51 34.68
N HIS A 542 40.48 18.52 33.83
CA HIS A 542 39.73 18.28 32.62
C HIS A 542 38.62 17.29 32.93
N PHE A 543 37.40 17.56 32.45
CA PHE A 543 36.25 16.64 32.53
C PHE A 543 35.87 16.22 31.13
N ARG A 544 36.08 14.95 30.78
CA ARG A 544 35.64 14.36 29.52
C ARG A 544 34.14 14.19 29.53
N VAL A 545 33.43 14.95 28.72
CA VAL A 545 31.98 14.91 28.55
C VAL A 545 31.63 14.36 27.20
N GLU A 546 30.38 13.92 27.03
CA GLU A 546 29.84 13.52 25.74
C GLU A 546 29.95 14.65 24.70
N ASN A 547 30.01 14.30 23.42
CA ASN A 547 30.22 15.27 22.36
C ASN A 547 29.16 16.38 22.37
N PHE A 548 27.89 16.00 22.59
CA PHE A 548 26.77 16.92 22.66
C PHE A 548 26.74 17.85 23.88
N LEU A 549 27.70 17.70 24.81
CA LEU A 549 27.88 18.56 25.98
C LEU A 549 29.21 19.33 25.96
N ARG A 550 30.00 19.23 24.90
CA ARG A 550 31.18 20.05 24.68
C ARG A 550 30.77 21.46 24.26
N PHE A 551 31.71 22.41 24.35
CA PHE A 551 31.45 23.80 24.01
C PHE A 551 32.73 24.49 23.55
N ASP A 552 32.62 25.54 22.74
CA ASP A 552 33.71 26.44 22.38
C ASP A 552 34.07 27.32 23.56
N TRP A 553 34.99 26.82 24.44
CA TRP A 553 35.44 27.52 25.61
C TRP A 553 36.53 28.56 25.34
N ASP A 554 37.21 28.48 24.22
CA ASP A 554 38.29 29.37 23.80
C ASP A 554 37.83 30.48 22.85
N SER A 555 36.57 30.44 22.41
CA SER A 555 35.99 31.39 21.45
C SER A 555 36.68 31.38 20.10
N ASP A 556 37.32 30.27 19.74
CA ASP A 556 37.91 30.04 18.44
C ASP A 556 37.02 29.17 17.54
N VAL A 557 36.13 29.79 16.81
CA VAL A 557 35.18 29.10 15.91
C VAL A 557 35.84 28.23 14.83
N THR A 558 37.15 28.21 14.73
CA THR A 558 37.89 27.35 13.80
C THR A 558 38.32 26.03 14.42
N THR A 559 38.22 25.89 15.76
CA THR A 559 38.52 24.67 16.48
C THR A 559 37.24 23.93 16.87
N ALA A 560 37.33 22.60 16.98
CA ALA A 560 36.19 21.79 17.44
C ALA A 560 35.88 22.11 18.91
N ASP A 561 34.60 22.02 19.29
CA ASP A 561 34.13 22.15 20.65
C ASP A 561 34.93 21.24 21.60
N THR A 562 35.34 21.78 22.75
CA THR A 562 36.21 21.09 23.68
C THR A 562 35.49 20.72 25.00
N ALA A 563 36.03 19.76 25.67
CA ALA A 563 35.58 19.40 27.03
C ALA A 563 35.96 20.50 28.03
N PRO A 564 35.16 20.71 29.08
CA PRO A 564 35.45 21.76 30.07
C PRO A 564 36.71 21.46 30.88
N VAL A 565 37.49 22.50 31.10
CA VAL A 565 38.67 22.48 31.98
C VAL A 565 38.52 23.59 32.99
N ASN A 566 38.79 23.30 34.26
CA ASN A 566 38.82 24.34 35.28
C ASN A 566 39.75 24.01 36.42
N THR A 567 40.05 24.98 37.27
CA THR A 567 41.18 24.94 38.22
C THR A 567 40.75 24.55 39.65
N ALA A 568 41.43 23.56 40.21
CA ALA A 568 41.41 23.23 41.64
C ALA A 568 42.52 23.97 42.36
N ASN A 569 42.20 24.78 43.36
CA ASN A 569 43.14 25.58 44.14
C ASN A 569 43.19 25.09 45.59
N PHE A 570 44.38 24.70 46.04
CA PHE A 570 44.65 24.25 47.39
C PHE A 570 45.51 25.25 48.13
N GLY A 571 45.19 25.56 49.43
CA GLY A 571 45.96 26.44 50.25
C GLY A 571 45.86 27.93 49.97
N SER A 572 45.23 28.31 48.81
CA SER A 572 45.08 29.71 48.45
C SER A 572 43.82 30.39 49.01
N TYR A 573 43.18 29.75 49.98
CA TYR A 573 41.98 30.29 50.60
C TYR A 573 42.40 31.39 51.62
N ARG A 574 42.44 32.62 51.12
CA ARG A 574 42.35 33.79 52.02
C ARG A 574 40.89 33.95 52.41
N GLY A 575 40.50 33.51 53.58
CA GLY A 575 39.24 33.94 54.18
C GLY A 575 39.13 35.46 54.12
N ASN A 576 37.96 36.00 53.97
CA ASN A 576 37.76 37.45 53.96
C ASN A 576 38.55 38.07 55.09
N ASP A 577 39.49 38.97 54.77
CA ASP A 577 40.20 39.75 55.77
C ASP A 577 39.14 40.41 56.66
N ARG A 578 39.11 40.00 57.93
CA ARG A 578 38.27 40.63 58.94
C ARG A 578 38.75 42.07 59.03
N ILE A 579 38.04 43.03 58.44
CA ILE A 579 38.28 44.46 58.71
C ILE A 579 37.83 44.72 60.15
N ILE A 580 38.79 44.75 61.09
CA ILE A 580 38.54 45.15 62.47
C ILE A 580 38.55 46.68 62.49
N TYR A 581 37.37 47.29 62.47
CA TYR A 581 37.23 48.73 62.71
C TYR A 581 37.52 48.98 64.21
N ARG A 582 38.70 49.50 64.55
CA ARG A 582 38.97 50.09 65.86
C ARG A 582 38.49 51.53 65.78
N ARG A 583 37.41 51.84 66.46
CA ARG A 583 37.00 53.21 66.71
C ARG A 583 37.75 53.71 67.95
N GLU A 584 38.75 54.54 67.75
CA GLU A 584 39.31 55.34 68.89
C GLU A 584 38.32 56.43 69.19
N VAL A 585 37.79 56.45 70.41
CA VAL A 585 37.02 57.55 70.94
C VAL A 585 38.04 58.38 71.73
N SER A 586 38.45 59.51 71.13
CA SER A 586 39.16 60.53 71.88
C SER A 586 38.21 61.23 72.86
N GLN A 587 38.59 61.32 74.13
CA GLN A 587 37.93 62.12 75.16
C GLN A 587 38.05 63.60 74.92
#